data_0eb8da4e27c133074b7bd37c3d077061
#
_entry.id   0eb8da4e27c133074b7bd37c3d077061
#
_cell.length_a   1.000
_cell.length_b   1.000
_cell.length_c   1.000
_cell.angle_alpha   90.00
_cell.angle_beta   90.00
_cell.angle_gamma   90.00
#
_symmetry.space_group_name_H-M   'P 1'
#
loop_
_entity.id
_entity.type
_entity.pdbx_description
1 polymer ?
#
loop_
_entity_poly.entity_id
_entity_poly.type
_entity_poly.pdbx_seq_one_letter_code
_entity_poly.pdbx_strand_id
1 'polypeptide(L)'
;MIKKYWIGLSLILLPGFLDSCFRNSESDVQYSTENYKEVYSDLDVIREKGKLTVVTEYNSISYFIYRGQPMGYQYQMLQELANHLDLELDVKVSNDLDKNFKDLATNEVDLIAMNLTVTADRSERVNFTLPHLQTRQVLVQRKPKNWKVMENDQVEDWLIRNQLDLSGKTVYVQKGSVYASRLRTLSNEIGGGIDIQEVAVESEQLVQRVALGDIDYAVCDENVGLVNSTYFPQLDVKTAVSFPQNIAWAVRFGSTDLKNEIDNWIFEFRKTRKYAVIHNKYFKNQHSVSIVNSDYYALGSGKISRYDDIVKLESEKIDMDWRLTSSMIFQESRFNPNAVSWAGAYGLMQLMPNTAKRYGVTRNSSVESHISAGL
;
A
#
# COMPACT_ATOMS: atom_id res chain seq x y z
N MET A 1 -32.40 -70.33 -44.60
CA MET A 1 -31.39 -71.44 -44.46
C MET A 1 -30.02 -70.85 -44.56
N ILE A 2 -29.12 -71.23 -43.67
CA ILE A 2 -27.64 -71.16 -43.76
C ILE A 2 -26.99 -70.23 -42.76
N LYS A 3 -26.65 -70.83 -41.75
CA LYS A 3 -25.42 -71.07 -40.92
C LYS A 3 -24.48 -69.93 -40.64
N LYS A 4 -24.39 -69.66 -39.29
CA LYS A 4 -23.33 -68.98 -38.53
C LYS A 4 -21.98 -69.68 -38.70
N TYR A 5 -20.91 -68.89 -38.81
CA TYR A 5 -19.58 -69.28 -38.36
C TYR A 5 -19.00 -68.19 -37.46
N TRP A 6 -18.69 -68.57 -36.26
CA TRP A 6 -17.88 -67.85 -35.30
C TRP A 6 -16.41 -68.10 -35.64
N ILE A 7 -15.60 -67.06 -35.70
CA ILE A 7 -14.16 -67.16 -35.62
C ILE A 7 -13.72 -66.19 -34.50
N GLY A 8 -13.28 -66.77 -33.40
CA GLY A 8 -12.66 -66.02 -32.30
C GLY A 8 -11.25 -65.56 -32.71
N LEU A 9 -10.97 -64.31 -32.42
CA LEU A 9 -9.63 -63.76 -32.53
C LEU A 9 -9.20 -63.30 -31.14
N SER A 10 -8.25 -64.04 -30.60
CA SER A 10 -7.54 -63.74 -29.34
C SER A 10 -6.75 -62.46 -29.48
N LEU A 11 -7.07 -61.45 -28.68
CA LEU A 11 -6.28 -60.23 -28.59
C LEU A 11 -5.20 -60.43 -27.50
N ILE A 12 -3.96 -60.51 -27.95
CA ILE A 12 -2.76 -60.52 -27.09
C ILE A 12 -2.52 -59.10 -26.60
N LEU A 13 -2.62 -58.88 -25.30
CA LEU A 13 -2.21 -57.68 -24.59
C LEU A 13 -0.67 -57.61 -24.54
N LEU A 14 -0.09 -56.60 -25.22
CA LEU A 14 1.27 -56.15 -24.96
C LEU A 14 1.20 -54.84 -24.18
N PRO A 15 1.79 -54.73 -23.00
CA PRO A 15 2.02 -53.45 -22.35
C PRO A 15 3.37 -52.93 -22.81
N GLY A 16 3.41 -51.75 -23.39
CA GLY A 16 4.68 -51.20 -23.81
C GLY A 16 4.61 -49.71 -24.12
N PHE A 17 5.04 -48.90 -23.16
CA PHE A 17 5.75 -47.63 -23.34
C PHE A 17 5.16 -46.56 -24.29
N LEU A 18 4.44 -45.58 -23.71
CA LEU A 18 4.51 -44.18 -24.13
C LEU A 18 4.24 -43.29 -22.89
N ASP A 19 5.20 -43.31 -21.95
CA ASP A 19 5.32 -42.28 -20.94
C ASP A 19 6.58 -41.49 -21.28
N SER A 20 6.44 -40.39 -21.99
CA SER A 20 7.38 -39.28 -21.89
C SER A 20 6.88 -38.07 -22.72
N CYS A 21 7.01 -36.94 -22.12
CA CYS A 21 6.81 -35.57 -22.66
C CYS A 21 5.43 -34.95 -22.48
N PHE A 22 5.06 -34.67 -21.23
CA PHE A 22 4.41 -33.43 -20.83
C PHE A 22 4.72 -33.17 -19.37
N ARG A 23 5.97 -32.81 -19.09
CA ARG A 23 6.34 -32.24 -17.80
C ARG A 23 6.19 -30.73 -17.90
N ASN A 24 4.94 -30.26 -17.77
CA ASN A 24 4.71 -28.88 -17.37
C ASN A 24 5.27 -28.72 -15.96
N SER A 25 6.34 -27.97 -15.84
CA SER A 25 6.80 -27.48 -14.55
C SER A 25 5.88 -26.33 -14.11
N GLU A 26 4.66 -26.65 -13.72
CA GLU A 26 3.95 -25.85 -12.74
C GLU A 26 4.70 -26.04 -11.42
N SER A 27 5.39 -25.03 -11.00
CA SER A 27 5.82 -24.91 -9.62
C SER A 27 4.56 -24.73 -8.78
N ASP A 28 3.93 -25.86 -8.42
CA ASP A 28 2.98 -25.90 -7.33
C ASP A 28 3.70 -25.39 -6.09
N VAL A 29 3.51 -24.12 -5.79
CA VAL A 29 3.69 -23.61 -4.44
C VAL A 29 2.58 -24.29 -3.64
N GLN A 30 2.90 -25.45 -3.15
CA GLN A 30 2.11 -26.20 -2.19
C GLN A 30 2.07 -25.33 -0.93
N TYR A 31 1.10 -24.41 -0.83
CA TYR A 31 0.72 -23.83 0.45
C TYR A 31 0.26 -25.00 1.32
N SER A 32 1.12 -25.42 2.23
CA SER A 32 0.73 -26.33 3.30
C SER A 32 -0.44 -25.66 4.01
N THR A 33 -1.62 -26.26 3.87
CA THR A 33 -2.73 -26.03 4.79
C THR A 33 -2.29 -26.57 6.14
N GLU A 34 -1.41 -25.85 6.84
CA GLU A 34 -1.21 -26.05 8.25
C GLU A 34 -2.59 -25.87 8.88
N ASN A 35 -3.07 -26.91 9.55
CA ASN A 35 -4.29 -26.90 10.35
C ASN A 35 -4.17 -25.83 11.44
N TYR A 36 -4.42 -24.57 11.08
CA TYR A 36 -4.63 -23.53 12.07
C TYR A 36 -5.90 -23.90 12.82
N LYS A 37 -5.75 -24.18 14.10
CA LYS A 37 -6.89 -24.35 15.00
C LYS A 37 -7.74 -23.10 14.83
N GLU A 38 -8.98 -23.25 14.31
CA GLU A 38 -9.89 -22.13 14.09
C GLU A 38 -10.11 -21.44 15.45
N VAL A 39 -9.43 -20.32 15.65
CA VAL A 39 -9.65 -19.46 16.80
C VAL A 39 -10.76 -18.50 16.39
N TYR A 40 -11.98 -18.83 16.80
CA TYR A 40 -13.13 -17.96 16.58
C TYR A 40 -12.96 -16.69 17.41
N SER A 41 -12.77 -15.56 16.74
CA SER A 41 -12.96 -14.24 17.29
C SER A 41 -13.94 -13.52 16.37
N ASP A 42 -15.17 -13.34 16.81
CA ASP A 42 -16.15 -12.50 16.15
C ASP A 42 -16.42 -11.25 16.98
N LEU A 43 -17.37 -10.45 16.56
CA LEU A 43 -17.65 -9.11 17.09
C LEU A 43 -17.82 -9.09 18.62
N ASP A 44 -18.46 -10.09 19.21
CA ASP A 44 -18.66 -10.17 20.67
C ASP A 44 -17.33 -10.27 21.43
N VAL A 45 -16.40 -11.09 20.93
CA VAL A 45 -15.05 -11.21 21.54
C VAL A 45 -14.25 -9.91 21.40
N ILE A 46 -14.41 -9.23 20.26
CA ILE A 46 -13.76 -7.93 20.02
C ILE A 46 -14.34 -6.86 20.96
N ARG A 47 -15.66 -6.85 21.18
CA ARG A 47 -16.34 -5.96 22.13
C ARG A 47 -15.91 -6.23 23.58
N GLU A 48 -15.77 -7.49 23.96
CA GLU A 48 -15.24 -7.84 25.29
C GLU A 48 -13.81 -7.35 25.50
N LYS A 49 -12.96 -7.39 24.46
CA LYS A 49 -11.59 -6.84 24.48
C LYS A 49 -11.57 -5.31 24.49
N GLY A 50 -12.68 -4.64 24.13
CA GLY A 50 -12.79 -3.19 24.01
C GLY A 50 -11.94 -2.57 22.91
N LYS A 51 -11.36 -3.40 22.00
CA LYS A 51 -10.35 -2.95 21.04
C LYS A 51 -10.50 -3.68 19.70
N LEU A 52 -10.49 -2.90 18.61
CA LEU A 52 -10.43 -3.39 17.22
C LEU A 52 -8.97 -3.33 16.73
N THR A 53 -8.34 -4.48 16.52
CA THR A 53 -6.97 -4.57 16.02
C THR A 53 -6.99 -4.73 14.51
N VAL A 54 -6.40 -3.78 13.80
CA VAL A 54 -6.42 -3.75 12.33
C VAL A 54 -5.02 -3.70 11.76
N VAL A 55 -4.82 -4.25 10.57
CA VAL A 55 -3.61 -4.02 9.78
C VAL A 55 -3.93 -3.18 8.55
N THR A 56 -3.10 -2.17 8.30
CA THR A 56 -3.17 -1.34 7.10
C THR A 56 -1.78 -1.20 6.46
N GLU A 57 -1.76 -0.80 5.18
CA GLU A 57 -0.53 -0.48 4.46
C GLU A 57 -0.11 0.96 4.71
N TYR A 58 1.18 1.24 4.66
CA TYR A 58 1.65 2.62 4.67
C TYR A 58 2.04 3.08 3.26
N ASN A 59 1.41 4.15 2.83
CA ASN A 59 1.66 4.89 1.61
C ASN A 59 1.02 6.29 1.75
N SER A 60 1.16 7.13 0.73
CA SER A 60 0.66 8.53 0.75
C SER A 60 -0.86 8.68 0.83
N ILE A 61 -1.61 7.59 0.71
CA ILE A 61 -3.08 7.60 0.71
C ILE A 61 -3.64 6.87 1.92
N SER A 62 -3.15 5.64 2.18
CA SER A 62 -3.78 4.72 3.13
C SER A 62 -3.46 5.06 4.59
N TYR A 63 -2.16 5.14 4.91
CA TYR A 63 -1.66 5.49 6.23
C TYR A 63 -0.28 6.13 6.13
N PHE A 64 -0.09 7.25 6.76
CA PHE A 64 1.20 7.95 6.88
C PHE A 64 1.21 8.83 8.14
N ILE A 65 2.39 9.26 8.55
CA ILE A 65 2.58 10.20 9.65
C ILE A 65 2.84 11.60 9.08
N TYR A 66 2.09 12.57 9.56
CA TYR A 66 2.30 13.98 9.22
C TYR A 66 2.29 14.82 10.48
N ARG A 67 3.39 15.55 10.74
CA ARG A 67 3.61 16.32 11.96
C ARG A 67 3.40 15.47 13.23
N GLY A 68 3.90 14.24 13.22
CA GLY A 68 3.75 13.30 14.32
C GLY A 68 2.33 12.75 14.52
N GLN A 69 1.39 13.07 13.64
CA GLN A 69 0.01 12.57 13.72
C GLN A 69 -0.27 11.55 12.61
N PRO A 70 -0.93 10.45 12.93
CA PRO A 70 -1.36 9.49 11.92
C PRO A 70 -2.46 10.09 11.06
N MET A 71 -2.32 9.90 9.75
CA MET A 71 -3.25 10.36 8.72
C MET A 71 -3.40 9.28 7.64
N GLY A 72 -4.33 9.46 6.74
CA GLY A 72 -4.58 8.60 5.60
C GLY A 72 -6.06 8.26 5.44
N TYR A 73 -6.43 7.86 4.23
CA TYR A 73 -7.82 7.50 3.92
C TYR A 73 -8.27 6.30 4.74
N GLN A 74 -7.47 5.20 4.71
CA GLN A 74 -7.81 4.00 5.47
C GLN A 74 -7.86 4.32 6.97
N TYR A 75 -6.87 5.06 7.48
CA TYR A 75 -6.83 5.43 8.89
C TYR A 75 -8.06 6.24 9.33
N GLN A 76 -8.49 7.24 8.55
CA GLN A 76 -9.68 8.02 8.90
C GLN A 76 -10.98 7.20 8.80
N MET A 77 -11.09 6.32 7.79
CA MET A 77 -12.21 5.38 7.71
C MET A 77 -12.26 4.45 8.93
N LEU A 78 -11.11 3.93 9.35
CA LEU A 78 -11.00 3.06 10.52
C LEU A 78 -11.34 3.77 11.84
N GLN A 79 -10.93 5.03 11.99
CA GLN A 79 -11.32 5.84 13.14
C GLN A 79 -12.86 5.97 13.23
N GLU A 80 -13.51 6.21 12.09
CA GLU A 80 -14.97 6.33 12.05
C GLU A 80 -15.67 5.00 12.33
N LEU A 81 -15.11 3.88 11.83
CA LEU A 81 -15.63 2.54 12.15
C LEU A 81 -15.47 2.23 13.64
N ALA A 82 -14.28 2.46 14.21
CA ALA A 82 -14.02 2.20 15.62
C ALA A 82 -14.93 3.05 16.54
N ASN A 83 -15.14 4.31 16.18
CA ASN A 83 -16.10 5.17 16.88
C ASN A 83 -17.56 4.65 16.76
N HIS A 84 -17.94 4.10 15.61
CA HIS A 84 -19.27 3.50 15.42
C HIS A 84 -19.45 2.25 16.29
N LEU A 85 -18.41 1.43 16.42
CA LEU A 85 -18.41 0.20 17.21
C LEU A 85 -18.22 0.44 18.71
N ASP A 86 -17.90 1.68 19.13
CA ASP A 86 -17.50 2.05 20.50
C ASP A 86 -16.28 1.25 21.00
N LEU A 87 -15.25 1.14 20.13
CA LEU A 87 -14.02 0.38 20.36
C LEU A 87 -12.79 1.28 20.25
N GLU A 88 -11.75 0.95 21.02
CA GLU A 88 -10.40 1.50 20.79
C GLU A 88 -9.84 0.97 19.48
N LEU A 89 -9.21 1.84 18.68
CA LEU A 89 -8.57 1.48 17.41
C LEU A 89 -7.08 1.19 17.62
N ASP A 90 -6.65 -0.05 17.37
CA ASP A 90 -5.25 -0.47 17.38
C ASP A 90 -4.77 -0.74 15.95
N VAL A 91 -3.88 0.10 15.42
CA VAL A 91 -3.43 0.02 14.02
C VAL A 91 -2.03 -0.57 13.94
N LYS A 92 -1.93 -1.76 13.36
CA LYS A 92 -0.66 -2.34 12.89
C LYS A 92 -0.41 -1.90 11.45
N VAL A 93 0.85 -1.66 11.11
CA VAL A 93 1.22 -1.17 9.77
C VAL A 93 2.17 -2.16 9.12
N SER A 94 1.78 -2.68 7.94
CA SER A 94 2.57 -3.67 7.20
C SER A 94 2.20 -3.66 5.72
N ASN A 95 3.21 -3.70 4.84
CA ASN A 95 3.01 -3.86 3.39
C ASN A 95 3.26 -5.32 2.92
N ASP A 96 3.47 -6.25 3.85
CA ASP A 96 3.61 -7.68 3.56
C ASP A 96 2.25 -8.35 3.57
N LEU A 97 1.70 -8.60 2.37
CA LEU A 97 0.36 -9.18 2.21
C LEU A 97 0.27 -10.61 2.77
N ASP A 98 1.28 -11.45 2.57
CA ASP A 98 1.26 -12.82 3.04
C ASP A 98 1.27 -12.87 4.57
N LYS A 99 2.09 -12.03 5.20
CA LYS A 99 2.08 -11.84 6.64
C LYS A 99 0.71 -11.36 7.13
N ASN A 100 0.11 -10.39 6.47
CA ASN A 100 -1.18 -9.82 6.87
C ASN A 100 -2.32 -10.86 6.80
N PHE A 101 -2.34 -11.71 5.77
CA PHE A 101 -3.29 -12.82 5.69
C PHE A 101 -3.05 -13.87 6.80
N LYS A 102 -1.78 -14.14 7.13
CA LYS A 102 -1.43 -15.02 8.24
C LYS A 102 -1.88 -14.43 9.57
N ASP A 103 -1.57 -13.17 9.84
CA ASP A 103 -1.94 -12.46 11.07
C ASP A 103 -3.48 -12.44 11.24
N LEU A 104 -4.24 -12.28 10.15
CA LEU A 104 -5.70 -12.37 10.17
C LEU A 104 -6.16 -13.79 10.53
N ALA A 105 -5.59 -14.82 9.90
CA ALA A 105 -5.95 -16.22 10.13
C ALA A 105 -5.62 -16.68 11.55
N THR A 106 -4.53 -16.17 12.14
CA THR A 106 -4.08 -16.51 13.51
C THR A 106 -4.67 -15.63 14.61
N ASN A 107 -5.62 -14.75 14.26
CA ASN A 107 -6.27 -13.83 15.21
C ASN A 107 -5.35 -12.77 15.84
N GLU A 108 -4.23 -12.47 15.18
CA GLU A 108 -3.35 -11.37 15.55
C GLU A 108 -3.90 -10.00 15.14
N VAL A 109 -4.79 -10.00 14.13
CA VAL A 109 -5.59 -8.85 13.72
C VAL A 109 -7.02 -9.28 13.44
N ASP A 110 -7.96 -8.36 13.59
CA ASP A 110 -9.40 -8.59 13.36
C ASP A 110 -9.81 -8.23 11.93
N LEU A 111 -9.08 -7.30 11.32
CA LEU A 111 -9.41 -6.71 10.03
C LEU A 111 -8.15 -6.36 9.22
N ILE A 112 -8.13 -6.72 7.94
CA ILE A 112 -7.19 -6.17 6.97
C ILE A 112 -7.86 -4.99 6.27
N ALA A 113 -7.38 -3.78 6.52
CA ALA A 113 -7.93 -2.54 5.98
C ALA A 113 -6.92 -1.82 5.11
N MET A 114 -6.81 -2.26 3.86
CA MET A 114 -5.90 -1.72 2.85
C MET A 114 -6.55 -1.71 1.47
N ASN A 115 -5.84 -1.27 0.43
CA ASN A 115 -6.31 -1.30 -0.95
C ASN A 115 -6.31 -2.73 -1.51
N LEU A 116 -7.14 -3.58 -0.93
CA LEU A 116 -7.17 -5.00 -1.27
C LEU A 116 -8.20 -5.26 -2.37
N THR A 117 -7.72 -5.59 -3.57
CA THR A 117 -8.59 -5.99 -4.68
C THR A 117 -9.30 -7.28 -4.37
N VAL A 118 -10.62 -7.30 -4.56
CA VAL A 118 -11.45 -8.50 -4.45
C VAL A 118 -11.16 -9.42 -5.63
N THR A 119 -10.62 -10.61 -5.36
CA THR A 119 -10.35 -11.65 -6.36
C THR A 119 -10.89 -13.00 -5.90
N ALA A 120 -11.14 -13.92 -6.84
CA ALA A 120 -11.61 -15.27 -6.51
C ALA A 120 -10.63 -16.00 -5.58
N ASP A 121 -9.33 -15.97 -5.90
CA ASP A 121 -8.27 -16.59 -5.12
C ASP A 121 -8.23 -16.08 -3.66
N ARG A 122 -8.31 -14.76 -3.46
CA ARG A 122 -8.37 -14.19 -2.12
C ARG A 122 -9.66 -14.51 -1.39
N SER A 123 -10.78 -14.60 -2.12
CA SER A 123 -12.09 -14.97 -1.56
C SER A 123 -12.15 -16.41 -1.06
N GLU A 124 -11.20 -17.26 -1.45
CA GLU A 124 -11.03 -18.60 -0.87
C GLU A 124 -10.34 -18.58 0.50
N ARG A 125 -9.72 -17.46 0.86
CA ARG A 125 -8.92 -17.32 2.10
C ARG A 125 -9.56 -16.41 3.14
N VAL A 126 -10.37 -15.45 2.71
CA VAL A 126 -10.97 -14.42 3.58
C VAL A 126 -12.38 -14.06 3.13
N ASN A 127 -13.17 -13.49 4.03
CA ASN A 127 -14.43 -12.84 3.70
C ASN A 127 -14.19 -11.34 3.44
N PHE A 128 -14.57 -10.87 2.26
CA PHE A 128 -14.53 -9.45 1.94
C PHE A 128 -15.76 -8.72 2.45
N THR A 129 -15.57 -7.51 2.93
CA THR A 129 -16.66 -6.56 3.24
C THR A 129 -17.27 -6.01 1.95
N LEU A 130 -18.33 -5.20 2.07
CA LEU A 130 -18.77 -4.36 0.96
C LEU A 130 -17.60 -3.50 0.46
N PRO A 131 -17.46 -3.34 -0.87
CA PRO A 131 -16.43 -2.48 -1.42
C PRO A 131 -16.60 -1.03 -0.94
N HIS A 132 -15.54 -0.47 -0.37
CA HIS A 132 -15.52 0.94 0.03
C HIS A 132 -14.98 1.86 -1.06
N LEU A 133 -14.30 1.30 -2.06
CA LEU A 133 -13.70 2.01 -3.19
C LEU A 133 -13.76 1.11 -4.45
N GLN A 134 -13.69 1.75 -5.60
CA GLN A 134 -13.47 1.08 -6.89
C GLN A 134 -12.31 1.76 -7.60
N THR A 135 -11.39 0.98 -8.12
CA THR A 135 -10.21 1.45 -8.87
C THR A 135 -9.92 0.53 -10.05
N ARG A 136 -9.04 0.94 -10.94
CA ARG A 136 -8.47 0.11 -12.00
C ARG A 136 -6.96 0.18 -11.93
N GLN A 137 -6.30 -0.78 -12.54
CA GLN A 137 -4.86 -0.77 -12.68
C GLN A 137 -4.46 0.07 -13.87
N VAL A 138 -3.43 0.88 -13.72
CA VAL A 138 -2.93 1.78 -14.76
C VAL A 138 -1.43 1.61 -14.96
N LEU A 139 -1.01 1.84 -16.20
CA LEU A 139 0.39 1.97 -16.56
C LEU A 139 0.91 3.32 -16.07
N VAL A 140 1.99 3.29 -15.34
CA VAL A 140 2.75 4.48 -14.94
C VAL A 140 3.93 4.62 -15.90
N GLN A 141 4.03 5.78 -16.55
CA GLN A 141 5.06 6.08 -17.53
C GLN A 141 5.46 7.55 -17.48
N ARG A 142 6.63 7.91 -18.04
CA ARG A 142 7.08 9.30 -18.09
C ARG A 142 6.72 9.94 -19.42
N LYS A 143 6.31 11.22 -19.33
CA LYS A 143 6.31 12.14 -20.46
C LYS A 143 7.75 12.40 -20.94
N PRO A 144 7.98 12.79 -22.21
CA PRO A 144 9.31 13.15 -22.69
C PRO A 144 9.92 14.32 -21.93
N LYS A 145 11.26 14.42 -21.86
CA LYS A 145 11.95 15.43 -21.03
C LYS A 145 11.51 16.88 -21.27
N ASN A 146 11.14 17.20 -22.50
CA ASN A 146 10.70 18.53 -22.93
C ASN A 146 9.19 18.69 -23.05
N TRP A 147 8.40 17.81 -22.42
CA TRP A 147 6.94 17.77 -22.55
C TRP A 147 6.23 19.10 -22.30
N LYS A 148 6.81 20.00 -21.49
CA LYS A 148 6.19 21.31 -21.16
C LYS A 148 6.15 22.28 -22.34
N VAL A 149 7.01 22.07 -23.35
CA VAL A 149 7.14 22.93 -24.54
C VAL A 149 6.73 22.20 -25.82
N MET A 150 6.34 20.92 -25.72
CA MET A 150 5.82 20.12 -26.84
C MET A 150 4.32 20.37 -27.00
N GLU A 151 3.83 20.16 -28.21
CA GLU A 151 2.40 20.09 -28.47
C GLU A 151 1.82 18.81 -27.86
N ASN A 152 0.53 18.87 -27.47
CA ASN A 152 -0.11 17.75 -26.80
C ASN A 152 -0.06 16.46 -27.64
N ASP A 153 -0.26 16.54 -28.95
CA ASP A 153 -0.25 15.39 -29.84
C ASP A 153 1.14 14.70 -29.83
N GLN A 154 2.22 15.48 -29.84
CA GLN A 154 3.57 14.94 -29.76
C GLN A 154 3.85 14.24 -28.43
N VAL A 155 3.27 14.73 -27.33
CA VAL A 155 3.37 14.08 -26.01
C VAL A 155 2.56 12.79 -26.00
N GLU A 156 1.35 12.80 -26.59
CA GLU A 156 0.49 11.61 -26.66
C GLU A 156 1.12 10.51 -27.55
N ASP A 157 1.77 10.85 -28.65
CA ASP A 157 2.49 9.92 -29.52
C ASP A 157 3.69 9.25 -28.84
N TRP A 158 4.30 9.91 -27.85
CA TRP A 158 5.39 9.36 -27.03
C TRP A 158 4.90 8.31 -26.06
N LEU A 159 3.67 8.44 -25.59
CA LEU A 159 3.10 7.66 -24.50
C LEU A 159 2.41 6.40 -25.03
N ILE A 160 2.58 5.29 -24.31
CA ILE A 160 1.82 4.07 -24.58
C ILE A 160 0.35 4.34 -24.27
N ARG A 161 -0.51 4.26 -25.30
CA ARG A 161 -1.96 4.37 -25.17
C ARG A 161 -2.66 3.06 -25.52
N ASN A 162 -2.07 2.26 -26.37
CA ASN A 162 -2.57 0.95 -26.71
C ASN A 162 -1.82 -0.13 -25.90
N GLN A 163 -2.56 -1.02 -25.28
CA GLN A 163 -1.98 -2.13 -24.49
C GLN A 163 -1.12 -3.07 -25.37
N LEU A 164 -1.37 -3.15 -26.67
CA LEU A 164 -0.54 -3.92 -27.62
C LEU A 164 0.91 -3.45 -27.66
N ASP A 165 1.17 -2.16 -27.41
CA ASP A 165 2.50 -1.56 -27.44
C ASP A 165 3.34 -1.90 -26.18
N LEU A 166 2.76 -2.64 -25.24
CA LEU A 166 3.48 -3.20 -24.09
C LEU A 166 4.32 -4.43 -24.47
N SER A 167 4.10 -5.02 -25.64
CA SER A 167 4.95 -6.11 -26.11
C SER A 167 6.41 -5.64 -26.25
N GLY A 168 7.35 -6.42 -25.72
CA GLY A 168 8.78 -6.08 -25.65
C GLY A 168 9.16 -5.06 -24.59
N LYS A 169 8.23 -4.63 -23.73
CA LYS A 169 8.51 -3.70 -22.62
C LYS A 169 8.73 -4.44 -21.32
N THR A 170 9.65 -3.92 -20.50
CA THR A 170 9.84 -4.35 -19.11
C THR A 170 8.94 -3.52 -18.21
N VAL A 171 8.04 -4.18 -17.47
CA VAL A 171 7.07 -3.54 -16.58
C VAL A 171 7.27 -4.03 -15.16
N TYR A 172 7.49 -3.11 -14.24
CA TYR A 172 7.74 -3.41 -12.82
C TYR A 172 6.44 -3.40 -12.02
N VAL A 173 6.29 -4.37 -11.12
CA VAL A 173 5.14 -4.52 -10.23
C VAL A 173 5.58 -4.92 -8.83
N GLN A 174 4.77 -4.58 -7.85
CA GLN A 174 4.95 -5.03 -6.46
C GLN A 174 4.75 -6.55 -6.39
N LYS A 175 5.68 -7.25 -5.74
CA LYS A 175 5.59 -8.69 -5.49
C LYS A 175 4.35 -9.03 -4.66
N GLY A 176 3.66 -10.11 -5.02
CA GLY A 176 2.44 -10.57 -4.34
C GLY A 176 1.19 -9.74 -4.65
N SER A 177 1.29 -8.70 -5.49
CA SER A 177 0.13 -7.93 -5.96
C SER A 177 -0.60 -8.65 -7.10
N VAL A 178 -1.86 -8.27 -7.30
CA VAL A 178 -2.66 -8.76 -8.46
C VAL A 178 -2.18 -8.19 -9.80
N TYR A 179 -1.23 -7.25 -9.80
CA TYR A 179 -0.74 -6.61 -11.02
C TYR A 179 0.04 -7.58 -11.91
N ALA A 180 0.86 -8.45 -11.30
CA ALA A 180 1.63 -9.46 -12.03
C ALA A 180 0.72 -10.44 -12.76
N SER A 181 -0.29 -10.99 -12.10
CA SER A 181 -1.25 -11.92 -12.71
C SER A 181 -2.04 -11.23 -13.83
N ARG A 182 -2.47 -9.98 -13.65
CA ARG A 182 -3.15 -9.22 -14.70
C ARG A 182 -2.24 -8.98 -15.92
N LEU A 183 -0.99 -8.57 -15.69
CA LEU A 183 -0.04 -8.37 -16.80
C LEU A 183 0.29 -9.68 -17.53
N ARG A 184 0.37 -10.83 -16.85
CA ARG A 184 0.53 -12.13 -17.50
C ARG A 184 -0.67 -12.45 -18.40
N THR A 185 -1.88 -12.24 -17.88
CA THR A 185 -3.11 -12.41 -18.69
C THR A 185 -3.10 -11.48 -19.89
N LEU A 186 -2.79 -10.19 -19.69
CA LEU A 186 -2.70 -9.22 -20.78
C LEU A 186 -1.62 -9.61 -21.80
N SER A 187 -0.44 -10.04 -21.33
CA SER A 187 0.63 -10.52 -22.21
C SER A 187 0.16 -11.65 -23.11
N ASN A 188 -0.58 -12.63 -22.56
CA ASN A 188 -1.16 -13.71 -23.33
C ASN A 188 -2.22 -13.20 -24.33
N GLU A 189 -3.06 -12.26 -23.93
CA GLU A 189 -4.11 -11.65 -24.78
C GLU A 189 -3.52 -10.92 -26.00
N ILE A 190 -2.36 -10.27 -25.85
CA ILE A 190 -1.70 -9.50 -26.91
C ILE A 190 -0.67 -10.31 -27.73
N GLY A 191 -0.58 -11.63 -27.49
CA GLY A 191 0.38 -12.50 -28.18
C GLY A 191 1.75 -12.62 -27.53
N GLY A 192 1.90 -12.18 -26.28
CA GLY A 192 3.12 -12.31 -25.48
C GLY A 192 4.04 -11.09 -25.52
N GLY A 193 5.17 -11.21 -24.82
CA GLY A 193 6.28 -10.27 -24.91
C GLY A 193 6.36 -9.20 -23.83
N ILE A 194 5.49 -9.15 -22.83
CA ILE A 194 5.68 -8.27 -21.68
C ILE A 194 6.68 -8.93 -20.72
N ASP A 195 7.80 -8.25 -20.44
CA ASP A 195 8.75 -8.66 -19.42
C ASP A 195 8.30 -8.11 -18.05
N ILE A 196 7.81 -9.00 -17.19
CA ILE A 196 7.19 -8.62 -15.90
C ILE A 196 8.20 -8.82 -14.78
N GLN A 197 8.59 -7.73 -14.12
CA GLN A 197 9.55 -7.73 -13.03
C GLN A 197 8.84 -7.52 -11.69
N GLU A 198 8.70 -8.60 -10.92
CA GLU A 198 8.15 -8.55 -9.56
C GLU A 198 9.24 -8.19 -8.55
N VAL A 199 9.06 -7.08 -7.85
CA VAL A 199 10.03 -6.57 -6.87
C VAL A 199 9.40 -6.39 -5.50
N ALA A 200 10.17 -6.66 -4.45
CA ALA A 200 9.74 -6.60 -3.06
C ALA A 200 9.77 -5.14 -2.53
N VAL A 201 9.17 -4.23 -3.30
CA VAL A 201 8.99 -2.82 -2.91
C VAL A 201 7.52 -2.45 -3.12
N GLU A 202 7.07 -1.47 -2.41
CA GLU A 202 5.70 -0.97 -2.45
C GLU A 202 5.43 -0.25 -3.80
N SER A 203 4.19 -0.34 -4.31
CA SER A 203 3.84 0.20 -5.64
C SER A 203 4.10 1.69 -5.78
N GLU A 204 3.92 2.48 -4.73
CA GLU A 204 4.23 3.91 -4.74
C GLU A 204 5.72 4.19 -4.94
N GLN A 205 6.62 3.36 -4.38
CA GLN A 205 8.05 3.48 -4.61
C GLN A 205 8.42 3.19 -6.07
N LEU A 206 7.70 2.26 -6.72
CA LEU A 206 7.86 2.02 -8.16
C LEU A 206 7.42 3.22 -8.98
N VAL A 207 6.30 3.86 -8.62
CA VAL A 207 5.85 5.11 -9.25
C VAL A 207 6.92 6.19 -9.13
N GLN A 208 7.55 6.34 -7.97
CA GLN A 208 8.65 7.29 -7.75
C GLN A 208 9.88 6.94 -8.60
N ARG A 209 10.26 5.66 -8.73
CA ARG A 209 11.35 5.22 -9.62
C ARG A 209 11.07 5.55 -11.09
N VAL A 210 9.81 5.40 -11.53
CA VAL A 210 9.41 5.87 -12.87
C VAL A 210 9.60 7.38 -12.98
N ALA A 211 9.17 8.15 -11.99
CA ALA A 211 9.31 9.61 -12.00
C ALA A 211 10.77 10.08 -12.08
N LEU A 212 11.67 9.39 -11.38
CA LEU A 212 13.11 9.70 -11.34
C LEU A 212 13.85 9.22 -12.61
N GLY A 213 13.31 8.24 -13.31
CA GLY A 213 13.90 7.70 -14.53
C GLY A 213 14.73 6.44 -14.33
N ASP A 214 14.65 5.83 -13.16
CA ASP A 214 15.35 4.58 -12.85
C ASP A 214 14.74 3.38 -13.57
N ILE A 215 13.43 3.43 -13.81
CA ILE A 215 12.67 2.45 -14.59
C ILE A 215 11.72 3.19 -15.52
N ASP A 216 11.30 2.53 -16.62
CA ASP A 216 10.43 3.18 -17.62
C ASP A 216 8.95 2.99 -17.33
N TYR A 217 8.57 1.79 -16.89
CA TYR A 217 7.15 1.42 -16.70
C TYR A 217 6.93 0.69 -15.39
N ALA A 218 5.84 1.06 -14.72
CA ALA A 218 5.31 0.33 -13.58
C ALA A 218 3.79 0.23 -13.68
N VAL A 219 3.18 -0.64 -12.88
CA VAL A 219 1.72 -0.71 -12.72
C VAL A 219 1.36 -0.48 -11.27
N CYS A 220 0.35 0.34 -11.06
CA CYS A 220 -0.27 0.57 -9.76
C CYS A 220 -1.78 0.80 -9.92
N ASP A 221 -2.48 0.93 -8.80
CA ASP A 221 -3.87 1.38 -8.81
C ASP A 221 -3.98 2.84 -9.27
N GLU A 222 -5.04 3.16 -10.02
CA GLU A 222 -5.26 4.49 -10.61
C GLU A 222 -5.26 5.59 -9.56
N ASN A 223 -5.87 5.36 -8.39
CA ASN A 223 -5.89 6.32 -7.29
C ASN A 223 -4.47 6.63 -6.77
N VAL A 224 -3.59 5.63 -6.66
CA VAL A 224 -2.17 5.81 -6.28
C VAL A 224 -1.44 6.59 -7.38
N GLY A 225 -1.64 6.20 -8.63
CA GLY A 225 -1.04 6.87 -9.78
C GLY A 225 -1.47 8.33 -9.89
N LEU A 226 -2.76 8.63 -9.75
CA LEU A 226 -3.30 9.98 -9.82
C LEU A 226 -2.75 10.89 -8.71
N VAL A 227 -2.72 10.41 -7.47
CA VAL A 227 -2.13 11.18 -6.35
C VAL A 227 -0.66 11.45 -6.63
N ASN A 228 0.12 10.45 -7.03
CA ASN A 228 1.54 10.63 -7.33
C ASN A 228 1.80 11.51 -8.56
N SER A 229 0.94 11.50 -9.57
CA SER A 229 1.08 12.39 -10.74
C SER A 229 0.90 13.87 -10.40
N THR A 230 0.29 14.20 -9.26
CA THR A 230 0.23 15.58 -8.73
C THR A 230 1.57 16.01 -8.13
N TYR A 231 2.37 15.07 -7.59
CA TYR A 231 3.72 15.32 -7.06
C TYR A 231 4.77 15.32 -8.15
N PHE A 232 4.59 14.45 -9.14
CA PHE A 232 5.47 14.25 -10.29
C PHE A 232 4.74 14.55 -11.59
N PRO A 233 4.60 15.84 -11.99
CA PRO A 233 3.81 16.22 -13.17
C PRO A 233 4.30 15.62 -14.49
N GLN A 234 5.54 15.11 -14.51
CA GLN A 234 6.11 14.36 -15.64
C GLN A 234 5.53 12.95 -15.80
N LEU A 235 4.80 12.43 -14.80
CA LEU A 235 4.13 11.14 -14.91
C LEU A 235 2.85 11.23 -15.74
N ASP A 236 2.56 10.15 -16.43
CA ASP A 236 1.28 9.85 -17.05
C ASP A 236 0.76 8.51 -16.52
N VAL A 237 -0.53 8.49 -16.17
CA VAL A 237 -1.22 7.33 -15.58
C VAL A 237 -2.59 7.09 -16.23
N LYS A 238 -2.78 7.57 -17.46
CA LYS A 238 -4.07 7.49 -18.14
C LYS A 238 -4.35 6.12 -18.78
N THR A 239 -3.31 5.34 -19.04
CA THR A 239 -3.45 4.06 -19.75
C THR A 239 -3.85 2.95 -18.81
N ALA A 240 -5.11 2.52 -18.90
CA ALA A 240 -5.63 1.42 -18.09
C ALA A 240 -5.09 0.07 -18.59
N VAL A 241 -4.69 -0.81 -17.67
CA VAL A 241 -4.30 -2.20 -17.94
C VAL A 241 -5.31 -3.21 -17.41
N SER A 242 -6.31 -2.74 -16.65
CA SER A 242 -7.43 -3.57 -16.20
C SER A 242 -8.77 -2.84 -16.30
N PHE A 243 -9.86 -3.62 -16.21
CA PHE A 243 -11.18 -3.07 -15.90
C PHE A 243 -11.25 -2.57 -14.45
N PRO A 244 -12.25 -1.71 -14.12
CA PRO A 244 -12.49 -1.33 -12.74
C PRO A 244 -12.71 -2.55 -11.83
N GLN A 245 -12.07 -2.53 -10.67
CA GLN A 245 -12.10 -3.60 -9.67
C GLN A 245 -12.55 -3.04 -8.33
N ASN A 246 -13.27 -3.87 -7.58
CA ASN A 246 -13.70 -3.53 -6.23
C ASN A 246 -12.55 -3.64 -5.25
N ILE A 247 -12.43 -2.65 -4.38
CA ILE A 247 -11.51 -2.62 -3.24
C ILE A 247 -12.34 -2.76 -1.98
N ALA A 248 -12.02 -3.76 -1.17
CA ALA A 248 -12.73 -4.06 0.05
C ALA A 248 -11.77 -4.42 1.18
N TRP A 249 -12.24 -4.31 2.39
CA TRP A 249 -11.56 -4.83 3.56
C TRP A 249 -11.80 -6.33 3.70
N ALA A 250 -10.97 -7.01 4.48
CA ALA A 250 -11.10 -8.46 4.65
C ALA A 250 -11.11 -8.84 6.13
N VAL A 251 -12.02 -9.76 6.47
CA VAL A 251 -12.14 -10.40 7.79
C VAL A 251 -11.97 -11.91 7.65
N ARG A 252 -11.74 -12.62 8.75
CA ARG A 252 -11.72 -14.11 8.77
C ARG A 252 -13.06 -14.69 8.33
N PHE A 253 -13.04 -15.91 7.81
CA PHE A 253 -14.27 -16.62 7.43
C PHE A 253 -15.27 -16.73 8.59
N GLY A 254 -14.84 -17.00 9.80
CA GLY A 254 -15.70 -17.15 10.97
C GLY A 254 -16.24 -15.83 11.56
N SER A 255 -15.71 -14.66 11.14
CA SER A 255 -16.11 -13.35 11.68
C SER A 255 -17.30 -12.76 10.91
N THR A 256 -18.42 -13.47 10.94
CA THR A 256 -19.63 -13.09 10.17
C THR A 256 -20.31 -11.87 10.75
N ASP A 257 -20.39 -11.74 12.08
CA ASP A 257 -21.07 -10.63 12.74
C ASP A 257 -20.25 -9.34 12.57
N LEU A 258 -18.93 -9.42 12.71
CA LEU A 258 -18.04 -8.29 12.41
C LEU A 258 -18.20 -7.82 10.96
N LYS A 259 -18.20 -8.78 10.00
CA LYS A 259 -18.40 -8.45 8.59
C LYS A 259 -19.72 -7.76 8.34
N ASN A 260 -20.82 -8.30 8.85
CA ASN A 260 -22.15 -7.75 8.66
C ASN A 260 -22.27 -6.34 9.24
N GLU A 261 -21.67 -6.11 10.42
CA GLU A 261 -21.66 -4.79 11.05
C GLU A 261 -20.85 -3.78 10.23
N ILE A 262 -19.66 -4.18 9.72
CA ILE A 262 -18.84 -3.34 8.83
C ILE A 262 -19.60 -3.04 7.53
N ASP A 263 -20.25 -4.02 6.93
CA ASP A 263 -21.02 -3.85 5.69
C ASP A 263 -22.16 -2.85 5.86
N ASN A 264 -22.93 -2.98 6.94
CA ASN A 264 -24.01 -2.05 7.29
C ASN A 264 -23.46 -0.63 7.50
N TRP A 265 -22.33 -0.53 8.22
CA TRP A 265 -21.69 0.75 8.45
C TRP A 265 -21.15 1.37 7.14
N ILE A 266 -20.47 0.63 6.28
CA ILE A 266 -19.98 1.13 4.98
C ILE A 266 -21.15 1.64 4.14
N PHE A 267 -22.25 0.85 4.08
CA PHE A 267 -23.44 1.21 3.29
C PHE A 267 -24.04 2.53 3.74
N GLU A 268 -24.17 2.76 5.05
CA GLU A 268 -24.72 4.01 5.59
C GLU A 268 -23.70 5.15 5.58
N PHE A 269 -22.44 4.88 5.96
CA PHE A 269 -21.41 5.89 6.06
C PHE A 269 -21.09 6.55 4.71
N ARG A 270 -21.10 5.80 3.61
CA ARG A 270 -20.89 6.32 2.25
C ARG A 270 -21.91 7.36 1.81
N LYS A 271 -23.07 7.42 2.43
CA LYS A 271 -24.13 8.42 2.16
C LYS A 271 -23.87 9.74 2.90
N THR A 272 -22.96 9.74 3.86
CA THR A 272 -22.72 10.89 4.74
C THR A 272 -21.84 11.96 4.11
N ARG A 273 -22.02 13.21 4.55
CA ARG A 273 -21.10 14.32 4.21
C ARG A 273 -19.67 14.04 4.71
N LYS A 274 -19.54 13.33 5.85
CA LYS A 274 -18.24 13.02 6.45
C LYS A 274 -17.42 12.12 5.55
N TYR A 275 -18.01 11.08 4.98
CA TYR A 275 -17.37 10.24 3.96
C TYR A 275 -16.91 11.07 2.76
N ALA A 276 -17.79 11.94 2.22
CA ALA A 276 -17.44 12.78 1.07
C ALA A 276 -16.24 13.70 1.37
N VAL A 277 -16.15 14.24 2.60
CA VAL A 277 -15.02 15.07 3.04
C VAL A 277 -13.73 14.25 3.09
N ILE A 278 -13.77 13.04 3.72
CA ILE A 278 -12.62 12.14 3.80
C ILE A 278 -12.17 11.74 2.39
N HIS A 279 -13.08 11.26 1.55
CA HIS A 279 -12.77 10.87 0.19
C HIS A 279 -12.14 12.00 -0.63
N ASN A 280 -12.75 13.19 -0.62
CA ASN A 280 -12.23 14.33 -1.38
C ASN A 280 -10.86 14.79 -0.86
N LYS A 281 -10.64 14.73 0.45
CA LYS A 281 -9.36 15.10 1.07
C LYS A 281 -8.18 14.31 0.50
N TYR A 282 -8.34 13.00 0.29
CA TYR A 282 -7.25 12.12 -0.12
C TYR A 282 -7.17 11.88 -1.64
N PHE A 283 -8.29 11.95 -2.36
CA PHE A 283 -8.34 11.60 -3.78
C PHE A 283 -8.54 12.80 -4.72
N LYS A 284 -9.03 13.96 -4.22
CA LYS A 284 -9.35 15.09 -5.08
C LYS A 284 -8.66 16.39 -4.70
N ASN A 285 -8.02 16.46 -3.52
CA ASN A 285 -7.48 17.71 -3.01
C ASN A 285 -5.97 17.81 -3.27
N GLN A 286 -5.55 18.88 -3.98
CA GLN A 286 -4.14 19.20 -4.21
C GLN A 286 -3.36 19.55 -2.90
N HIS A 287 -4.02 19.79 -1.77
CA HIS A 287 -3.33 19.94 -0.48
C HIS A 287 -2.61 18.69 0.00
N SER A 288 -2.98 17.51 -0.48
CA SER A 288 -2.20 16.28 -0.25
C SER A 288 -0.76 16.42 -0.77
N VAL A 289 -0.56 17.18 -1.87
CA VAL A 289 0.76 17.50 -2.44
C VAL A 289 1.66 18.20 -1.44
N SER A 290 1.15 19.23 -0.76
CA SER A 290 1.93 19.99 0.23
C SER A 290 2.30 19.17 1.46
N ILE A 291 1.48 18.17 1.79
CA ILE A 291 1.72 17.26 2.90
C ILE A 291 2.87 16.30 2.58
N VAL A 292 2.82 15.62 1.42
CA VAL A 292 3.82 14.61 1.03
C VAL A 292 5.18 15.25 0.73
N ASN A 293 5.21 16.47 0.18
CA ASN A 293 6.44 17.23 -0.04
C ASN A 293 6.95 17.95 1.22
N SER A 294 6.28 17.80 2.34
CA SER A 294 6.64 18.45 3.59
C SER A 294 7.74 17.68 4.33
N ASP A 295 8.59 18.43 5.03
CA ASP A 295 9.60 17.91 5.94
C ASP A 295 9.02 17.07 7.09
N TYR A 296 7.71 17.16 7.28
CA TYR A 296 6.94 16.50 8.34
C TYR A 296 6.28 15.18 7.91
N TYR A 297 6.47 14.81 6.64
CA TYR A 297 5.91 13.57 6.08
C TYR A 297 6.88 12.42 6.29
N ALA A 298 6.40 11.33 6.85
CA ALA A 298 7.18 10.12 7.01
C ALA A 298 6.40 8.91 6.46
N LEU A 299 7.04 8.16 5.56
CA LEU A 299 6.61 6.85 5.10
C LEU A 299 7.44 5.78 5.80
N GLY A 300 6.78 4.78 6.29
CA GLY A 300 7.42 3.61 6.85
C GLY A 300 7.17 3.42 8.34
N SER A 301 7.03 2.15 8.73
CA SER A 301 6.89 1.77 10.11
C SER A 301 8.09 2.23 10.93
N GLY A 302 7.84 2.96 12.00
CA GLY A 302 8.88 3.43 12.92
C GLY A 302 9.53 4.76 12.55
N LYS A 303 9.15 5.43 11.44
CA LYS A 303 9.54 6.82 11.19
C LYS A 303 8.50 7.80 11.74
N ILE A 304 8.99 8.83 12.41
CA ILE A 304 8.19 9.91 12.99
C ILE A 304 8.35 11.19 12.17
N SER A 305 9.57 11.43 11.65
CA SER A 305 9.93 12.61 10.89
C SER A 305 11.10 12.33 9.95
N ARG A 306 11.43 13.29 9.09
CA ARG A 306 12.66 13.25 8.27
C ARG A 306 13.95 13.30 9.10
N TYR A 307 13.87 13.71 10.35
CA TYR A 307 15.01 13.90 11.23
C TYR A 307 15.34 12.68 12.07
N ASP A 308 14.61 11.59 11.92
CA ASP A 308 14.74 10.39 12.76
C ASP A 308 16.15 9.85 12.84
N ASP A 309 16.89 9.83 11.71
CA ASP A 309 18.25 9.30 11.69
C ASP A 309 19.21 10.18 12.53
N ILE A 310 19.03 11.50 12.47
CA ILE A 310 19.79 12.46 13.29
C ILE A 310 19.35 12.35 14.76
N VAL A 311 18.05 12.28 14.99
CA VAL A 311 17.48 12.16 16.35
C VAL A 311 17.98 10.89 17.04
N LYS A 312 18.02 9.76 16.34
CA LYS A 312 18.56 8.49 16.85
C LYS A 312 20.03 8.64 17.24
N LEU A 313 20.84 9.20 16.35
CA LEU A 313 22.26 9.40 16.56
C LEU A 313 22.55 10.31 17.78
N GLU A 314 21.83 11.43 17.90
CA GLU A 314 22.03 12.36 19.01
C GLU A 314 21.50 11.80 20.33
N SER A 315 20.35 11.09 20.31
CA SER A 315 19.78 10.45 21.49
C SER A 315 20.66 9.32 22.05
N GLU A 316 21.30 8.54 21.17
CA GLU A 316 22.22 7.46 21.55
C GLU A 316 23.42 7.98 22.36
N LYS A 317 23.91 9.19 22.04
CA LYS A 317 25.05 9.80 22.76
C LYS A 317 24.78 10.03 24.24
N ILE A 318 23.51 10.14 24.64
CA ILE A 318 23.09 10.43 26.03
C ILE A 318 22.23 9.30 26.62
N ASP A 319 22.21 8.12 25.96
CA ASP A 319 21.43 6.95 26.39
C ASP A 319 19.93 7.25 26.57
N MET A 320 19.35 8.05 25.65
CA MET A 320 17.93 8.43 25.65
C MET A 320 17.19 7.72 24.53
N ASP A 321 15.96 7.24 24.81
CA ASP A 321 15.09 6.72 23.75
C ASP A 321 14.79 7.83 22.73
N TRP A 322 15.22 7.63 21.49
CA TRP A 322 15.03 8.59 20.39
C TRP A 322 13.56 8.97 20.15
N ARG A 323 12.61 8.11 20.54
CA ARG A 323 11.17 8.40 20.45
C ARG A 323 10.76 9.48 21.45
N LEU A 324 11.39 9.47 22.63
CA LEU A 324 11.19 10.52 23.62
C LEU A 324 11.73 11.86 23.11
N THR A 325 12.95 11.86 22.56
CA THR A 325 13.52 13.05 21.90
C THR A 325 12.62 13.55 20.78
N SER A 326 12.12 12.65 19.92
CA SER A 326 11.17 13.02 18.85
C SER A 326 9.90 13.64 19.40
N SER A 327 9.38 13.14 20.53
CA SER A 327 8.20 13.70 21.21
C SER A 327 8.48 15.11 21.76
N MET A 328 9.66 15.34 22.31
CA MET A 328 10.08 16.68 22.73
C MET A 328 10.15 17.64 21.55
N ILE A 329 10.82 17.28 20.45
CA ILE A 329 10.89 18.08 19.23
C ILE A 329 9.49 18.39 18.68
N PHE A 330 8.60 17.42 18.73
CA PHE A 330 7.21 17.64 18.31
C PHE A 330 6.49 18.67 19.17
N GLN A 331 6.63 18.61 20.49
CA GLN A 331 6.04 19.58 21.41
C GLN A 331 6.62 20.99 21.25
N GLU A 332 7.92 21.09 21.05
CA GLU A 332 8.63 22.37 20.96
C GLU A 332 8.39 23.08 19.61
N SER A 333 8.48 22.38 18.49
CA SER A 333 8.48 23.00 17.18
C SER A 333 7.56 22.32 16.15
N ARG A 334 6.99 21.18 16.49
CA ARG A 334 6.32 20.29 15.53
C ARG A 334 7.22 19.95 14.34
N PHE A 335 8.49 19.68 14.61
CA PHE A 335 9.55 19.42 13.64
C PHE A 335 9.83 20.59 12.67
N ASN A 336 9.47 21.84 13.00
CA ASN A 336 9.77 22.99 12.19
C ASN A 336 11.14 23.58 12.56
N PRO A 337 12.20 23.43 11.72
CA PRO A 337 13.53 23.95 12.04
C PRO A 337 13.60 25.47 12.07
N ASN A 338 12.61 26.15 11.47
CA ASN A 338 12.52 27.60 11.41
C ASN A 338 11.51 28.16 12.44
N ALA A 339 11.02 27.34 13.37
CA ALA A 339 10.09 27.82 14.39
C ALA A 339 10.75 28.89 15.27
N VAL A 340 10.00 29.96 15.55
CA VAL A 340 10.38 31.01 16.50
C VAL A 340 9.20 31.26 17.39
N SER A 341 9.40 31.16 18.71
CA SER A 341 8.36 31.45 19.69
C SER A 341 8.24 32.97 19.95
N TRP A 342 7.14 33.39 20.54
CA TRP A 342 6.95 34.77 20.99
C TRP A 342 8.01 35.23 22.01
N ALA A 343 8.61 34.31 22.78
CA ALA A 343 9.68 34.58 23.72
C ALA A 343 11.08 34.58 23.06
N GLY A 344 11.16 34.34 21.74
CA GLY A 344 12.41 34.34 20.97
C GLY A 344 13.16 33.00 20.97
N ALA A 345 12.60 31.92 21.53
CA ALA A 345 13.15 30.57 21.36
C ALA A 345 13.06 30.15 19.89
N TYR A 346 14.03 29.38 19.37
CA TYR A 346 14.09 29.04 17.96
C TYR A 346 14.62 27.65 17.68
N GLY A 347 14.29 27.14 16.46
CA GLY A 347 14.74 25.85 15.94
C GLY A 347 13.92 24.67 16.44
N LEU A 348 14.37 23.46 16.11
CA LEU A 348 13.66 22.21 16.42
C LEU A 348 13.40 21.99 17.91
N MET A 349 14.37 22.34 18.75
CA MET A 349 14.31 22.16 20.21
C MET A 349 13.94 23.46 20.94
N GLN A 350 13.50 24.51 20.22
CA GLN A 350 13.10 25.81 20.79
C GLN A 350 14.09 26.35 21.83
N LEU A 351 15.36 26.43 21.42
CA LEU A 351 16.42 26.94 22.28
C LEU A 351 16.25 28.43 22.53
N MET A 352 16.26 28.83 23.79
CA MET A 352 16.31 30.23 24.16
C MET A 352 17.65 30.84 23.73
N PRO A 353 17.71 32.13 23.32
CA PRO A 353 18.94 32.77 22.82
C PRO A 353 20.15 32.61 23.72
N ASN A 354 19.96 32.72 25.05
CA ASN A 354 21.01 32.54 26.01
C ASN A 354 21.54 31.11 26.09
N THR A 355 20.63 30.14 26.02
CA THR A 355 20.98 28.71 26.00
C THR A 355 21.72 28.38 24.71
N ALA A 356 21.20 28.79 23.57
CA ALA A 356 21.80 28.58 22.28
C ALA A 356 23.23 29.16 22.21
N LYS A 357 23.42 30.37 22.70
CA LYS A 357 24.74 31.02 22.79
C LYS A 357 25.74 30.22 23.64
N ARG A 358 25.27 29.65 24.76
CA ARG A 358 26.10 28.84 25.66
C ARG A 358 26.62 27.57 24.97
N TYR A 359 25.84 26.99 24.08
CA TYR A 359 26.20 25.79 23.32
C TYR A 359 26.74 26.14 21.90
N GLY A 360 27.00 27.40 21.60
CA GLY A 360 27.55 27.84 20.30
C GLY A 360 26.60 27.67 19.12
N VAL A 361 25.28 27.56 19.39
CA VAL A 361 24.24 27.39 18.37
C VAL A 361 23.63 28.73 17.99
N THR A 362 23.45 28.94 16.71
CA THR A 362 22.79 30.10 16.11
C THR A 362 21.57 29.65 15.32
N ARG A 363 20.73 30.60 14.85
CA ARG A 363 19.61 30.29 13.97
C ARG A 363 20.00 29.56 12.67
N ASN A 364 21.23 29.79 12.20
CA ASN A 364 21.77 29.23 10.97
C ASN A 364 22.60 27.94 11.20
N SER A 365 22.67 27.46 12.45
CA SER A 365 23.37 26.22 12.76
C SER A 365 22.63 25.01 12.21
N SER A 366 23.34 23.88 12.01
CA SER A 366 22.73 22.66 11.51
C SER A 366 21.66 22.09 12.43
N VAL A 367 20.80 21.25 11.87
CA VAL A 367 19.76 20.52 12.62
C VAL A 367 20.37 19.68 13.75
N GLU A 368 21.49 19.00 13.45
CA GLU A 368 22.24 18.23 14.46
C GLU A 368 22.66 19.09 15.64
N SER A 369 23.23 20.28 15.36
CA SER A 369 23.65 21.20 16.40
C SER A 369 22.48 21.66 17.28
N HIS A 370 21.31 21.89 16.67
CA HIS A 370 20.10 22.28 17.41
C HIS A 370 19.60 21.14 18.30
N ILE A 371 19.59 19.90 17.81
CA ILE A 371 19.16 18.74 18.57
C ILE A 371 20.15 18.46 19.71
N SER A 372 21.44 18.40 19.38
CA SER A 372 22.50 18.15 20.37
C SER A 372 22.53 19.17 21.51
N ALA A 373 22.28 20.45 21.20
CA ALA A 373 22.25 21.50 22.22
C ALA A 373 20.96 21.51 23.06
N GLY A 374 19.92 20.84 22.60
CA GLY A 374 18.64 20.73 23.32
C GLY A 374 18.52 19.47 24.18
N LEU A 375 19.43 18.51 23.98
CA LEU A 375 19.58 17.29 24.77
C LEU A 375 20.66 17.46 25.85
#